data_cb248ecf2acd2e0b6ac69c0a7006659d
#
_entry.id   cb248ecf2acd2e0b6ac69c0a7006659d
#
_cell.length_a   1.000
_cell.length_b   1.000
_cell.length_c   1.000
_cell.angle_alpha   90.00
_cell.angle_beta   90.00
_cell.angle_gamma   90.00
#
_symmetry.space_group_name_H-M   'P 1'
#
loop_
_entity.id
_entity.type
_entity.pdbx_description
1 polymer ?
#
loop_
_entity_poly.entity_id
_entity_poly.type
_entity_poly.pdbx_seq_one_letter_code
_entity_poly.pdbx_strand_id
1 'polypeptide(L)'
;MFVLGTFCVSACGSVQNDKSKVVQIDDKKVVASEIQTETLAKLQELKKQSKETYLRANDYAWMIELREKEMAQLKSYRLQIEQEAELQTAASKKQLEEEYQLRLFNLRMQLESIKMGSKNRESLLSEMKELQLERESKLAILEKEKQNYVDMKMKAYKAEMKQRLDAADAKLL
;
A
#
# COMPACT_ATOMS: atom_id res chain seq x y z
N MET A 1 -23.10 -8.79 34.41
CA MET A 1 -23.44 -8.74 35.82
C MET A 1 -22.60 -7.63 36.45
N PHE A 2 -23.14 -6.39 36.44
CA PHE A 2 -22.46 -5.21 36.97
C PHE A 2 -23.15 -4.80 38.24
N VAL A 3 -22.37 -4.77 39.33
CA VAL A 3 -22.87 -4.35 40.67
C VAL A 3 -22.65 -2.85 40.80
N LEU A 4 -23.74 -2.10 40.90
CA LEU A 4 -23.77 -0.69 41.24
C LEU A 4 -23.69 -0.56 42.78
N GLY A 5 -22.57 -0.05 43.27
CA GLY A 5 -22.39 0.31 44.66
C GLY A 5 -22.93 1.71 44.95
N THR A 6 -24.01 1.77 45.67
CA THR A 6 -24.62 3.02 46.16
C THR A 6 -23.94 3.40 47.48
N PHE A 7 -23.21 4.52 47.49
CA PHE A 7 -22.70 5.10 48.75
C PHE A 7 -23.65 6.19 49.21
N CYS A 8 -24.42 5.88 50.26
CA CYS A 8 -25.10 6.88 51.06
C CYS A 8 -24.17 7.34 52.19
N VAL A 9 -23.80 8.61 52.20
CA VAL A 9 -23.17 9.26 53.37
C VAL A 9 -24.16 10.22 54.00
N SER A 10 -24.76 9.77 55.10
CA SER A 10 -25.51 10.62 56.01
C SER A 10 -24.52 11.29 56.96
N ALA A 11 -24.43 12.61 56.91
CA ALA A 11 -23.75 13.42 57.93
C ALA A 11 -24.76 14.38 58.55
N CYS A 12 -25.30 13.98 59.71
CA CYS A 12 -25.94 14.90 60.61
C CYS A 12 -24.86 15.68 61.40
N GLY A 13 -24.73 16.97 61.15
CA GLY A 13 -23.88 17.89 61.92
C GLY A 13 -24.72 18.96 62.59
N SER A 14 -24.70 18.96 63.96
CA SER A 14 -25.37 19.85 64.86
C SER A 14 -25.02 21.33 64.60
N VAL A 15 -26.09 22.19 64.62
CA VAL A 15 -25.97 23.63 64.52
C VAL A 15 -25.60 24.17 65.88
N GLN A 16 -24.39 24.67 66.05
CA GLN A 16 -24.04 25.59 67.14
C GLN A 16 -24.03 27.04 66.61
N ASN A 17 -24.89 27.85 67.25
CA ASN A 17 -25.11 29.24 66.96
C ASN A 17 -24.03 30.07 67.65
N ASP A 18 -23.02 30.56 66.92
CA ASP A 18 -22.02 31.47 67.45
C ASP A 18 -22.10 32.84 66.77
N LYS A 19 -22.60 33.85 67.54
CA LYS A 19 -22.79 35.21 67.05
C LYS A 19 -21.49 36.03 67.16
N SER A 20 -20.51 35.78 66.34
CA SER A 20 -19.41 36.74 66.21
C SER A 20 -18.47 36.37 65.07
N LYS A 21 -18.89 36.57 63.81
CA LYS A 21 -17.99 36.65 62.64
C LYS A 21 -18.73 37.17 61.39
N VAL A 22 -19.06 38.46 61.41
CA VAL A 22 -19.73 39.11 60.26
C VAL A 22 -18.73 39.67 59.25
N VAL A 23 -17.40 39.52 59.42
CA VAL A 23 -16.39 40.16 58.53
C VAL A 23 -15.64 39.20 57.62
N GLN A 24 -15.83 37.88 57.70
CA GLN A 24 -15.05 36.93 56.87
C GLN A 24 -15.82 36.23 55.71
N ILE A 25 -17.03 36.68 55.37
CA ILE A 25 -17.88 36.02 54.37
C ILE A 25 -17.57 36.52 52.96
N ASP A 26 -17.09 37.72 52.76
CA ASP A 26 -16.85 38.29 51.43
C ASP A 26 -15.56 37.73 50.76
N ASP A 27 -14.47 37.58 51.52
CA ASP A 27 -13.21 37.05 50.95
C ASP A 27 -13.32 35.58 50.51
N LYS A 28 -14.06 34.74 51.21
CA LYS A 28 -14.30 33.35 50.83
C LYS A 28 -15.18 33.22 49.60
N LYS A 29 -16.13 34.12 49.37
CA LYS A 29 -16.98 34.13 48.19
C LYS A 29 -16.21 34.56 46.93
N VAL A 30 -15.34 35.56 47.07
CA VAL A 30 -14.48 36.02 45.98
C VAL A 30 -13.50 34.93 45.56
N VAL A 31 -12.80 34.30 46.52
CA VAL A 31 -11.85 33.20 46.24
C VAL A 31 -12.58 31.98 45.65
N ALA A 32 -13.78 31.63 46.08
CA ALA A 32 -14.56 30.55 45.51
C ALA A 32 -15.00 30.85 44.07
N SER A 33 -15.32 32.10 43.73
CA SER A 33 -15.67 32.50 42.36
C SER A 33 -14.46 32.51 41.43
N GLU A 34 -13.30 32.90 41.90
CA GLU A 34 -12.03 32.86 41.13
C GLU A 34 -11.60 31.40 40.83
N ILE A 35 -11.69 30.51 41.82
CA ILE A 35 -11.41 29.08 41.64
C ILE A 35 -12.40 28.47 40.65
N GLN A 36 -13.66 28.83 40.65
CA GLN A 36 -14.67 28.34 39.71
C GLN A 36 -14.38 28.84 38.27
N THR A 37 -13.99 30.10 38.11
CA THR A 37 -13.65 30.66 36.81
C THR A 37 -12.39 30.02 36.23
N GLU A 38 -11.37 29.78 37.05
CA GLU A 38 -10.13 29.11 36.62
C GLU A 38 -10.38 27.64 36.24
N THR A 39 -11.19 26.91 37.00
CA THR A 39 -11.55 25.52 36.68
C THR A 39 -12.39 25.41 35.41
N LEU A 40 -13.29 26.35 35.15
CA LEU A 40 -14.07 26.43 33.92
C LEU A 40 -13.16 26.71 32.69
N ALA A 41 -12.21 27.62 32.83
CA ALA A 41 -11.24 27.93 31.79
C ALA A 41 -10.37 26.69 31.44
N LYS A 42 -9.87 25.99 32.47
CA LYS A 42 -9.13 24.71 32.28
C LYS A 42 -9.97 23.64 31.63
N LEU A 43 -11.25 23.51 32.00
CA LEU A 43 -12.16 22.55 31.34
C LEU A 43 -12.43 22.89 29.87
N GLN A 44 -12.56 24.16 29.54
CA GLN A 44 -12.73 24.60 28.15
C GLN A 44 -11.47 24.31 27.31
N GLU A 45 -10.29 24.57 27.86
CA GLU A 45 -9.02 24.27 27.19
C GLU A 45 -8.84 22.77 27.00
N LEU A 46 -9.13 21.93 27.99
CA LEU A 46 -9.09 20.47 27.87
C LEU A 46 -10.07 19.95 26.80
N LYS A 47 -11.27 20.52 26.71
CA LYS A 47 -12.24 20.18 25.67
C LYS A 47 -11.73 20.55 24.30
N LYS A 48 -11.09 21.70 24.14
CA LYS A 48 -10.47 22.12 22.87
C LYS A 48 -9.34 21.19 22.46
N GLN A 49 -8.42 20.88 23.37
CA GLN A 49 -7.31 19.95 23.13
C GLN A 49 -7.80 18.54 22.78
N SER A 50 -8.83 18.07 23.49
CA SER A 50 -9.45 16.76 23.20
C SER A 50 -10.07 16.73 21.81
N LYS A 51 -10.74 17.79 21.38
CA LYS A 51 -11.31 17.90 20.03
C LYS A 51 -10.22 17.93 18.96
N GLU A 52 -9.16 18.68 19.16
CA GLU A 52 -8.02 18.74 18.24
C GLU A 52 -7.32 17.38 18.13
N THR A 53 -7.12 16.68 19.25
CA THR A 53 -6.55 15.33 19.26
C THR A 53 -7.43 14.34 18.51
N TYR A 54 -8.75 14.42 18.69
CA TYR A 54 -9.70 13.57 17.97
C TYR A 54 -9.67 13.82 16.46
N LEU A 55 -9.62 15.08 16.03
CA LEU A 55 -9.52 15.43 14.61
C LEU A 55 -8.23 14.87 14.01
N ARG A 56 -7.08 15.07 14.64
CA ARG A 56 -5.80 14.50 14.19
C ARG A 56 -5.83 12.98 14.12
N ALA A 57 -6.41 12.30 15.10
CA ALA A 57 -6.54 10.85 15.07
C ALA A 57 -7.39 10.36 13.88
N ASN A 58 -8.45 11.08 13.56
CA ASN A 58 -9.30 10.78 12.40
C ASN A 58 -8.57 11.01 11.08
N ASP A 59 -7.78 12.07 10.97
CA ASP A 59 -6.94 12.36 9.80
C ASP A 59 -5.89 11.27 9.59
N TYR A 60 -5.25 10.79 10.65
CA TYR A 60 -4.32 9.65 10.56
C TYR A 60 -5.01 8.35 10.14
N ALA A 61 -6.20 8.06 10.65
CA ALA A 61 -6.97 6.89 10.24
C ALA A 61 -7.31 6.93 8.75
N TRP A 62 -7.75 8.08 8.25
CA TRP A 62 -8.01 8.29 6.83
C TRP A 62 -6.75 8.09 5.97
N MET A 63 -5.58 8.56 6.41
CA MET A 63 -4.32 8.34 5.69
C MET A 63 -3.92 6.87 5.62
N ILE A 64 -4.17 6.11 6.68
CA ILE A 64 -3.92 4.66 6.69
C ILE A 64 -4.82 3.98 5.66
N GLU A 65 -6.12 4.27 5.67
CA GLU A 65 -7.08 3.76 4.69
C GLU A 65 -6.67 4.09 3.24
N LEU A 66 -6.25 5.33 2.99
CA LEU A 66 -5.79 5.77 1.68
C LEU A 66 -4.57 4.96 1.21
N ARG A 67 -3.58 4.76 2.09
CA ARG A 67 -2.38 3.96 1.78
C ARG A 67 -2.72 2.50 1.50
N GLU A 68 -3.61 1.89 2.28
CA GLU A 68 -4.07 0.52 2.05
C GLU A 68 -4.79 0.38 0.71
N LYS A 69 -5.66 1.33 0.37
CA LYS A 69 -6.36 1.39 -0.91
C LYS A 69 -5.38 1.52 -2.09
N GLU A 70 -4.43 2.43 -2.01
CA GLU A 70 -3.39 2.61 -3.04
C GLU A 70 -2.52 1.34 -3.20
N MET A 71 -2.19 0.66 -2.12
CA MET A 71 -1.44 -0.60 -2.16
C MET A 71 -2.25 -1.74 -2.78
N ALA A 72 -3.56 -1.81 -2.53
CA ALA A 72 -4.46 -2.78 -3.16
C ALA A 72 -4.57 -2.50 -4.67
N GLN A 73 -4.71 -1.24 -5.07
CA GLN A 73 -4.72 -0.82 -6.46
C GLN A 73 -3.40 -1.12 -7.18
N LEU A 74 -2.26 -0.92 -6.52
CA LEU A 74 -0.94 -1.26 -7.07
C LEU A 74 -0.83 -2.76 -7.39
N LYS A 75 -1.34 -3.64 -6.51
CA LYS A 75 -1.35 -5.08 -6.74
C LYS A 75 -2.25 -5.46 -7.94
N SER A 76 -3.44 -4.89 -7.99
CA SER A 76 -4.38 -5.12 -9.10
C SER A 76 -3.81 -4.64 -10.44
N TYR A 77 -3.24 -3.44 -10.46
CA TYR A 77 -2.58 -2.88 -11.64
C TYR A 77 -1.43 -3.74 -12.13
N ARG A 78 -0.60 -4.25 -11.21
CA ARG A 78 0.49 -5.17 -11.56
C ARG A 78 -0.02 -6.40 -12.29
N LEU A 79 -1.04 -7.08 -11.76
CA LEU A 79 -1.63 -8.25 -12.40
C LEU A 79 -2.18 -7.94 -13.80
N GLN A 80 -2.83 -6.79 -13.94
CA GLN A 80 -3.36 -6.34 -15.23
C GLN A 80 -2.24 -6.13 -16.26
N ILE A 81 -1.15 -5.45 -15.88
CA ILE A 81 -0.02 -5.19 -16.78
C ILE A 81 0.74 -6.47 -17.10
N GLU A 82 0.89 -7.40 -16.16
CA GLU A 82 1.49 -8.72 -16.42
C GLU A 82 0.66 -9.53 -17.43
N GLN A 83 -0.67 -9.52 -17.31
CA GLN A 83 -1.57 -10.16 -18.27
C GLN A 83 -1.53 -9.49 -19.65
N GLU A 84 -1.53 -8.16 -19.71
CA GLU A 84 -1.42 -7.40 -20.94
C GLU A 84 -0.09 -7.72 -21.66
N ALA A 85 1.02 -7.69 -20.93
CA ALA A 85 2.35 -8.02 -21.45
C ALA A 85 2.42 -9.47 -21.98
N GLU A 86 1.82 -10.43 -21.28
CA GLU A 86 1.75 -11.82 -21.72
C GLU A 86 0.95 -11.95 -23.01
N LEU A 87 -0.21 -11.30 -23.11
CA LEU A 87 -1.01 -11.31 -24.34
C LEU A 87 -0.27 -10.69 -25.53
N GLN A 88 0.42 -9.57 -25.32
CA GLN A 88 1.21 -8.92 -26.37
C GLN A 88 2.36 -9.80 -26.88
N THR A 89 3.03 -10.53 -25.98
CA THR A 89 4.16 -11.38 -26.34
C THR A 89 3.75 -12.77 -26.84
N ALA A 90 2.57 -13.26 -26.48
CA ALA A 90 2.11 -14.61 -26.83
C ALA A 90 2.06 -14.85 -28.35
N ALA A 91 1.54 -13.88 -29.12
CA ALA A 91 1.48 -13.97 -30.56
C ALA A 91 2.89 -14.04 -31.19
N SER A 92 3.81 -13.18 -30.73
CA SER A 92 5.20 -13.17 -31.21
C SER A 92 5.95 -14.44 -30.84
N LYS A 93 5.76 -14.97 -29.63
CA LYS A 93 6.32 -16.26 -29.20
C LYS A 93 5.81 -17.40 -30.09
N LYS A 94 4.51 -17.46 -30.34
CA LYS A 94 3.90 -18.49 -31.17
C LYS A 94 4.45 -18.44 -32.60
N GLN A 95 4.48 -17.26 -33.20
CA GLN A 95 5.03 -17.07 -34.54
C GLN A 95 6.50 -17.51 -34.64
N LEU A 96 7.32 -17.10 -33.65
CA LEU A 96 8.71 -17.50 -33.54
C LEU A 96 8.85 -19.04 -33.47
N GLU A 97 8.08 -19.68 -32.59
CA GLU A 97 8.10 -21.12 -32.42
C GLU A 97 7.72 -21.87 -33.73
N GLU A 98 6.67 -21.42 -34.40
CA GLU A 98 6.24 -22.03 -35.69
C GLU A 98 7.31 -21.89 -36.74
N GLU A 99 7.96 -20.72 -36.86
CA GLU A 99 9.07 -20.51 -37.82
C GLU A 99 10.24 -21.45 -37.56
N TYR A 100 10.70 -21.55 -36.31
CA TYR A 100 11.82 -22.41 -35.96
C TYR A 100 11.48 -23.88 -36.03
N GLN A 101 10.26 -24.30 -35.69
CA GLN A 101 9.83 -25.68 -35.90
C GLN A 101 9.85 -26.09 -37.36
N LEU A 102 9.38 -25.23 -38.26
CA LEU A 102 9.41 -25.49 -39.70
C LEU A 102 10.86 -25.63 -40.23
N ARG A 103 11.75 -24.72 -39.81
CA ARG A 103 13.18 -24.77 -40.21
C ARG A 103 13.86 -26.03 -39.67
N LEU A 104 13.64 -26.40 -38.42
CA LEU A 104 14.17 -27.62 -37.82
C LEU A 104 13.61 -28.88 -38.48
N PHE A 105 12.31 -28.88 -38.82
CA PHE A 105 11.71 -29.99 -39.58
C PHE A 105 12.39 -30.18 -40.93
N ASN A 106 12.59 -29.11 -41.67
CA ASN A 106 13.25 -29.17 -42.98
C ASN A 106 14.70 -29.69 -42.87
N LEU A 107 15.46 -29.28 -41.86
CA LEU A 107 16.81 -29.79 -41.60
C LEU A 107 16.81 -31.29 -41.23
N ARG A 108 15.80 -31.73 -40.44
CA ARG A 108 15.65 -33.17 -40.12
C ARG A 108 15.35 -34.00 -41.35
N MET A 109 14.46 -33.56 -42.24
CA MET A 109 14.16 -34.23 -43.49
C MET A 109 15.39 -34.35 -44.38
N GLN A 110 16.21 -33.29 -44.48
CA GLN A 110 17.49 -33.34 -45.21
C GLN A 110 18.47 -34.32 -44.56
N LEU A 111 18.56 -34.34 -43.22
CA LEU A 111 19.43 -35.24 -42.47
C LEU A 111 19.09 -36.72 -42.69
N GLU A 112 17.79 -37.06 -42.83
CA GLU A 112 17.32 -38.41 -43.10
C GLU A 112 17.70 -38.87 -44.51
N SER A 113 17.81 -37.96 -45.47
CA SER A 113 18.18 -38.28 -46.88
C SER A 113 19.69 -38.51 -47.07
N ILE A 114 20.52 -38.15 -46.09
CA ILE A 114 21.99 -38.19 -46.22
C ILE A 114 22.57 -39.45 -45.54
N LYS A 115 23.52 -40.15 -46.24
CA LYS A 115 24.20 -41.30 -45.66
C LYS A 115 24.98 -40.98 -44.38
N MET A 116 24.99 -41.94 -43.46
CA MET A 116 25.74 -41.86 -42.21
C MET A 116 27.23 -41.61 -42.44
N GLY A 117 27.86 -40.74 -41.62
CA GLY A 117 29.31 -40.49 -41.69
C GLY A 117 29.77 -39.52 -42.78
N SER A 118 28.85 -38.88 -43.50
CA SER A 118 29.24 -37.85 -44.48
C SER A 118 29.51 -36.51 -43.80
N LYS A 119 30.46 -35.71 -44.32
CA LYS A 119 30.72 -34.33 -43.84
C LYS A 119 29.47 -33.43 -43.89
N ASN A 120 28.60 -33.66 -44.87
CA ASN A 120 27.35 -32.94 -45.02
C ASN A 120 26.40 -33.20 -43.85
N ARG A 121 26.42 -34.42 -43.27
CA ARG A 121 25.59 -34.75 -42.09
C ARG A 121 26.07 -34.01 -40.86
N GLU A 122 27.37 -33.91 -40.63
CA GLU A 122 27.94 -33.15 -39.52
C GLU A 122 27.64 -31.67 -39.63
N SER A 123 27.70 -31.10 -40.84
CA SER A 123 27.31 -29.71 -41.09
C SER A 123 25.86 -29.43 -40.75
N LEU A 124 24.92 -30.31 -41.17
CA LEU A 124 23.49 -30.15 -40.83
C LEU A 124 23.21 -30.27 -39.31
N LEU A 125 23.93 -31.15 -38.62
CA LEU A 125 23.82 -31.27 -37.17
C LEU A 125 24.32 -30.01 -36.46
N SER A 126 25.39 -29.36 -36.96
CA SER A 126 25.87 -28.08 -36.46
C SER A 126 24.84 -26.98 -36.67
N GLU A 127 24.28 -26.89 -37.88
CA GLU A 127 23.24 -25.93 -38.25
C GLU A 127 21.98 -26.09 -37.38
N MET A 128 21.57 -27.33 -37.13
CA MET A 128 20.44 -27.57 -36.20
C MET A 128 20.72 -27.09 -34.79
N LYS A 129 21.94 -27.27 -34.26
CA LYS A 129 22.33 -26.76 -32.94
C LYS A 129 22.35 -25.23 -32.90
N GLU A 130 22.93 -24.61 -33.92
CA GLU A 130 22.96 -23.14 -34.04
C GLU A 130 21.56 -22.57 -34.10
N LEU A 131 20.66 -23.20 -34.89
CA LEU A 131 19.26 -22.78 -34.98
C LEU A 131 18.52 -22.91 -33.64
N GLN A 132 18.81 -23.95 -32.86
CA GLN A 132 18.23 -24.10 -31.52
C GLN A 132 18.72 -23.01 -30.58
N LEU A 133 20.02 -22.69 -30.58
CA LEU A 133 20.57 -21.60 -29.76
C LEU A 133 20.03 -20.24 -30.17
N GLU A 134 19.87 -20.00 -31.48
CA GLU A 134 19.26 -18.77 -32.01
C GLU A 134 17.82 -18.63 -31.51
N ARG A 135 17.02 -19.70 -31.58
CA ARG A 135 15.64 -19.71 -31.05
C ARG A 135 15.59 -19.37 -29.57
N GLU A 136 16.42 -20.04 -28.75
CA GLU A 136 16.47 -19.78 -27.29
C GLU A 136 16.86 -18.33 -26.99
N SER A 137 17.84 -17.80 -27.73
CA SER A 137 18.25 -16.41 -27.62
C SER A 137 17.10 -15.42 -27.93
N LYS A 138 16.36 -15.66 -29.04
CA LYS A 138 15.22 -14.81 -29.41
C LYS A 138 14.07 -14.90 -28.41
N LEU A 139 13.78 -16.09 -27.87
CA LEU A 139 12.79 -16.26 -26.83
C LEU A 139 13.19 -15.52 -25.55
N ALA A 140 14.47 -15.57 -25.18
CA ALA A 140 14.98 -14.83 -24.03
C ALA A 140 14.90 -13.30 -24.20
N ILE A 141 15.11 -12.80 -25.43
CA ILE A 141 14.94 -11.38 -25.75
C ILE A 141 13.47 -10.97 -25.58
N LEU A 142 12.52 -11.74 -26.12
CA LEU A 142 11.09 -11.44 -25.95
C LEU A 142 10.66 -11.43 -24.48
N GLU A 143 11.17 -12.36 -23.68
CA GLU A 143 10.88 -12.40 -22.25
C GLU A 143 11.45 -11.18 -21.52
N LYS A 144 12.67 -10.76 -21.90
CA LYS A 144 13.29 -9.54 -21.33
C LYS A 144 12.52 -8.28 -21.73
N GLU A 145 12.05 -8.19 -22.97
CA GLU A 145 11.23 -7.06 -23.45
C GLU A 145 9.91 -6.98 -22.69
N LYS A 146 9.25 -8.14 -22.46
CA LYS A 146 8.05 -8.26 -21.64
C LYS A 146 8.31 -7.73 -20.23
N GLN A 147 9.39 -8.18 -19.58
CA GLN A 147 9.73 -7.74 -18.23
C GLN A 147 10.03 -6.24 -18.18
N ASN A 148 10.77 -5.71 -19.14
CA ASN A 148 11.07 -4.28 -19.24
C ASN A 148 9.79 -3.44 -19.39
N TYR A 149 8.82 -3.93 -20.17
CA TYR A 149 7.52 -3.27 -20.31
C TYR A 149 6.77 -3.20 -18.98
N VAL A 150 6.69 -4.33 -18.27
CA VAL A 150 6.05 -4.39 -16.93
C VAL A 150 6.74 -3.44 -15.97
N ASP A 151 8.08 -3.48 -15.89
CA ASP A 151 8.85 -2.65 -14.97
C ASP A 151 8.68 -1.15 -15.26
N MET A 152 8.67 -0.76 -16.54
CA MET A 152 8.43 0.63 -16.94
C MET A 152 7.04 1.10 -16.52
N LYS A 153 6.00 0.33 -16.77
CA LYS A 153 4.62 0.66 -16.38
C LYS A 153 4.46 0.74 -14.87
N MET A 154 5.05 -0.23 -14.14
CA MET A 154 5.02 -0.25 -12.68
C MET A 154 5.77 0.94 -12.07
N LYS A 155 6.89 1.36 -12.66
CA LYS A 155 7.64 2.54 -12.23
C LYS A 155 6.83 3.81 -12.39
N ALA A 156 6.17 3.98 -13.53
CA ALA A 156 5.28 5.13 -13.78
C ALA A 156 4.13 5.18 -12.78
N TYR A 157 3.42 4.06 -12.58
CA TYR A 157 2.31 3.98 -11.64
C TYR A 157 2.73 4.29 -10.20
N LYS A 158 3.88 3.75 -9.75
CA LYS A 158 4.44 4.06 -8.42
C LYS A 158 4.76 5.53 -8.23
N ALA A 159 5.25 6.20 -9.28
CA ALA A 159 5.52 7.64 -9.23
C ALA A 159 4.22 8.45 -9.07
N GLU A 160 3.17 8.12 -9.82
CA GLU A 160 1.86 8.73 -9.69
C GLU A 160 1.22 8.48 -8.31
N MET A 161 1.30 7.23 -7.82
CA MET A 161 0.83 6.86 -6.49
C MET A 161 1.53 7.69 -5.42
N LYS A 162 2.86 7.85 -5.51
CA LYS A 162 3.62 8.68 -4.59
C LYS A 162 3.14 10.13 -4.61
N GLN A 163 2.94 10.71 -5.79
CA GLN A 163 2.43 12.08 -5.91
C GLN A 163 1.05 12.25 -5.25
N ARG A 164 0.14 11.27 -5.42
CA ARG A 164 -1.18 11.30 -4.76
C ARG A 164 -1.07 11.23 -3.25
N LEU A 165 -0.18 10.38 -2.71
CA LEU A 165 0.06 10.27 -1.27
C LEU A 165 0.71 11.54 -0.70
N ASP A 166 1.73 12.07 -1.38
CA ASP A 166 2.40 13.32 -0.96
C ASP A 166 1.42 14.51 -0.97
N ALA A 167 0.53 14.58 -1.97
CA ALA A 167 -0.52 15.60 -2.02
C ALA A 167 -1.59 15.44 -0.93
N ALA A 168 -1.85 14.22 -0.49
CA ALA A 168 -2.75 13.94 0.63
C ALA A 168 -2.10 14.30 1.98
N ASP A 169 -0.83 13.94 2.19
CA ASP A 169 -0.06 14.32 3.37
C ASP A 169 0.05 15.85 3.52
N ALA A 170 0.26 16.58 2.42
CA ALA A 170 0.33 18.04 2.43
C ALA A 170 -0.98 18.75 2.84
N LYS A 171 -2.13 18.08 2.77
CA LYS A 171 -3.42 18.62 3.23
C LYS A 171 -3.64 18.47 4.73
N LEU A 172 -2.83 17.65 5.40
CA LEU A 172 -2.91 17.41 6.84
C LEU A 172 -1.98 18.33 7.65
N LEU A 173 -1.04 19.01 7.00
CA LEU A 173 -0.13 20.01 7.57
C LEU A 173 -0.76 21.39 7.57
#